data_0907586848e888d738aa4fec61def7fb
#
_entry.id   0907586848e888d738aa4fec61def7fb
#
_cell.length_a   1.000
_cell.length_b   1.000
_cell.length_c   1.000
_cell.angle_alpha   90.00
_cell.angle_beta   90.00
_cell.angle_gamma   90.00
#
_symmetry.space_group_name_H-M   'P 1'
#
loop_
_entity.id
_entity.type
_entity.pdbx_description
1 polymer ?
#
loop_
_entity_poly.entity_id
_entity_poly.type
_entity_poly.pdbx_seq_one_letter_code
_entity_poly.pdbx_strand_id
1 'polypeptide(L)'
;MKGTVYTDGAARGNPGPAAFAYVINLEDGRVVKDASLIGHATNNVAEYSALVHALERAAGLGVSDLTVKSDSELLVKQMKGIYRVSNPVLAQLHAEARNLAARFGNVKFQHVRREENSEADELCNKALDAETDGRPRVSKTELDEAAVDYLQDAALAWARGDPAAPLAAEVWRGLYELLKRQKRIR
;
A
#
# COMPACT_ATOMS: atom_id res chain seq x y z
N MET A 1 -17.62 -6.04 -20.49
CA MET A 1 -16.49 -5.23 -20.96
C MET A 1 -15.19 -5.96 -20.66
N LYS A 2 -14.23 -5.94 -21.60
CA LYS A 2 -12.91 -6.55 -21.42
C LYS A 2 -11.89 -5.51 -20.93
N GLY A 3 -10.94 -5.98 -20.12
CA GLY A 3 -9.83 -5.16 -19.64
C GLY A 3 -8.54 -5.95 -19.50
N THR A 4 -7.42 -5.24 -19.63
CA THR A 4 -6.10 -5.76 -19.25
C THR A 4 -5.51 -4.85 -18.21
N VAL A 5 -5.06 -5.42 -17.11
CA VAL A 5 -4.42 -4.66 -16.03
C VAL A 5 -2.98 -5.11 -15.84
N TYR A 6 -2.11 -4.14 -15.69
CA TYR A 6 -0.72 -4.31 -15.29
C TYR A 6 -0.59 -3.87 -13.84
N THR A 7 0.05 -4.67 -13.00
CA THR A 7 0.23 -4.38 -11.58
C THR A 7 1.69 -4.44 -11.19
N ASP A 8 2.11 -3.51 -10.35
CA ASP A 8 3.44 -3.48 -9.76
C ASP A 8 3.38 -3.03 -8.30
N GLY A 9 4.27 -3.57 -7.48
CA GLY A 9 4.44 -3.18 -6.10
C GLY A 9 5.91 -3.18 -5.73
N ALA A 10 6.37 -2.11 -5.09
CA ALA A 10 7.76 -1.96 -4.71
C ALA A 10 7.91 -1.51 -3.26
N ALA A 11 8.99 -1.94 -2.63
CA ALA A 11 9.41 -1.49 -1.30
C ALA A 11 10.88 -1.09 -1.31
N ARG A 12 11.21 0.07 -0.75
CA ARG A 12 12.59 0.52 -0.55
C ARG A 12 13.13 -0.05 0.75
N GLY A 13 13.69 -1.24 0.66
CA GLY A 13 14.00 -2.12 1.77
C GLY A 13 12.93 -3.22 1.89
N ASN A 14 13.21 -4.30 2.66
CA ASN A 14 12.31 -5.44 2.77
C ASN A 14 12.23 -5.98 4.21
N PRO A 15 11.39 -5.35 5.09
CA PRO A 15 10.40 -4.31 4.83
C PRO A 15 10.99 -2.89 4.73
N GLY A 16 10.23 -1.96 4.09
CA GLY A 16 10.58 -0.55 3.93
C GLY A 16 9.40 0.28 3.43
N PRO A 17 9.60 1.59 3.17
CA PRO A 17 8.61 2.40 2.48
C PRO A 17 8.16 1.71 1.20
N ALA A 18 6.86 1.53 1.04
CA ALA A 18 6.30 0.71 -0.01
C ALA A 18 5.14 1.43 -0.73
N ALA A 19 5.00 1.13 -2.02
CA ALA A 19 3.93 1.64 -2.87
C ALA A 19 3.39 0.53 -3.76
N PHE A 20 2.19 0.75 -4.26
CA PHE A 20 1.60 -0.03 -5.32
C PHE A 20 1.28 0.85 -6.52
N ALA A 21 1.19 0.25 -7.69
CA ALA A 21 0.68 0.88 -8.89
C ALA A 21 -0.10 -0.11 -9.77
N TYR A 22 -1.03 0.42 -10.54
CA TYR A 22 -1.67 -0.35 -11.61
C TYR A 22 -2.03 0.52 -12.81
N VAL A 23 -2.10 -0.14 -13.97
CA VAL A 23 -2.55 0.44 -15.24
C VAL A 23 -3.62 -0.47 -15.83
N ILE A 24 -4.85 0.01 -15.97
CA ILE A 24 -5.98 -0.73 -16.55
C ILE A 24 -6.24 -0.18 -17.95
N ASN A 25 -6.08 -1.02 -18.95
CA ASN A 25 -6.43 -0.72 -20.34
C ASN A 25 -7.79 -1.38 -20.65
N LEU A 26 -8.79 -0.58 -21.01
CA LEU A 26 -10.14 -1.04 -21.34
C LEU A 26 -10.31 -1.20 -22.86
N GLU A 27 -11.19 -2.11 -23.28
CA GLU A 27 -11.47 -2.37 -24.70
C GLU A 27 -12.04 -1.18 -25.45
N ASP A 28 -12.61 -0.19 -24.75
CA ASP A 28 -13.11 1.06 -25.31
C ASP A 28 -12.04 2.14 -25.48
N GLY A 29 -10.77 1.80 -25.23
CA GLY A 29 -9.62 2.70 -25.35
C GLY A 29 -9.34 3.55 -24.12
N ARG A 30 -10.16 3.53 -23.08
CA ARG A 30 -9.86 4.22 -21.82
C ARG A 30 -8.71 3.54 -21.09
N VAL A 31 -7.85 4.37 -20.50
CA VAL A 31 -6.76 3.93 -19.64
C VAL A 31 -6.95 4.53 -18.24
N VAL A 32 -6.96 3.70 -17.24
CA VAL A 32 -7.08 4.12 -15.82
C VAL A 32 -5.81 3.71 -15.10
N LYS A 33 -5.18 4.66 -14.43
CA LYS A 33 -3.92 4.46 -13.72
C LYS A 33 -4.06 4.99 -12.30
N ASP A 34 -3.42 4.31 -11.37
CA ASP A 34 -3.30 4.78 -10.00
C ASP A 34 -2.02 4.24 -9.36
N ALA A 35 -1.48 5.00 -8.42
CA ALA A 35 -0.34 4.60 -7.59
C ALA A 35 -0.43 5.28 -6.23
N SER A 36 -0.16 4.55 -5.17
CA SER A 36 -0.25 5.08 -3.81
C SER A 36 0.76 4.41 -2.88
N LEU A 37 1.16 5.18 -1.87
CA LEU A 37 1.96 4.66 -0.76
C LEU A 37 1.09 3.80 0.16
N ILE A 38 1.67 2.70 0.64
CA ILE A 38 1.04 1.80 1.63
C ILE A 38 1.75 1.81 2.99
N GLY A 39 2.65 2.79 3.19
CA GLY A 39 3.46 2.89 4.39
C GLY A 39 4.65 1.94 4.35
N HIS A 40 4.92 1.23 5.45
CA HIS A 40 6.07 0.35 5.59
C HIS A 40 5.66 -1.12 5.41
N ALA A 41 6.11 -1.74 4.34
CA ALA A 41 5.73 -3.11 3.98
C ALA A 41 6.86 -3.87 3.27
N THR A 42 6.67 -5.17 3.07
CA THR A 42 7.55 -5.98 2.22
C THR A 42 7.16 -5.84 0.74
N ASN A 43 8.09 -6.14 -0.16
CA ASN A 43 7.81 -6.12 -1.61
C ASN A 43 6.60 -6.99 -1.97
N ASN A 44 6.52 -8.21 -1.44
CA ASN A 44 5.38 -9.09 -1.72
C ASN A 44 4.04 -8.52 -1.24
N VAL A 45 4.02 -7.80 -0.11
CA VAL A 45 2.81 -7.11 0.37
C VAL A 45 2.42 -6.00 -0.61
N ALA A 46 3.40 -5.24 -1.11
CA ALA A 46 3.15 -4.19 -2.09
C ALA A 46 2.57 -4.75 -3.41
N GLU A 47 3.14 -5.85 -3.92
CA GLU A 47 2.63 -6.54 -5.12
C GLU A 47 1.19 -7.05 -4.95
N TYR A 48 0.88 -7.66 -3.80
CA TYR A 48 -0.50 -8.09 -3.51
C TYR A 48 -1.46 -6.91 -3.34
N SER A 49 -1.00 -5.81 -2.73
CA SER A 49 -1.79 -4.57 -2.62
C SER A 49 -2.12 -4.01 -4.00
N ALA A 50 -1.15 -3.99 -4.92
CA ALA A 50 -1.39 -3.59 -6.30
C ALA A 50 -2.48 -4.44 -6.96
N LEU A 51 -2.42 -5.76 -6.78
CA LEU A 51 -3.42 -6.67 -7.32
C LEU A 51 -4.81 -6.42 -6.75
N VAL A 52 -4.94 -6.29 -5.42
CA VAL A 52 -6.23 -6.07 -4.73
C VAL A 52 -6.89 -4.79 -5.23
N HIS A 53 -6.16 -3.66 -5.20
CA HIS A 53 -6.68 -2.37 -5.66
C HIS A 53 -7.02 -2.36 -7.16
N ALA A 54 -6.21 -3.04 -7.99
CA ALA A 54 -6.48 -3.17 -9.41
C ALA A 54 -7.76 -3.96 -9.70
N LEU A 55 -7.96 -5.09 -9.00
CA LEU A 55 -9.18 -5.90 -9.13
C LEU A 55 -10.42 -5.13 -8.66
N GLU A 56 -10.33 -4.46 -7.52
CA GLU A 56 -11.42 -3.63 -7.00
C GLU A 56 -11.80 -2.52 -8.00
N ARG A 57 -10.80 -1.82 -8.52
CA ARG A 57 -11.02 -0.76 -9.50
C ARG A 57 -11.62 -1.28 -10.80
N ALA A 58 -11.11 -2.38 -11.33
CA ALA A 58 -11.62 -3.01 -12.55
C ALA A 58 -13.08 -3.47 -12.39
N ALA A 59 -13.44 -4.04 -11.24
CA ALA A 59 -14.82 -4.41 -10.92
C ALA A 59 -15.74 -3.17 -10.88
N GLY A 60 -15.29 -2.07 -10.24
CA GLY A 60 -16.01 -0.80 -10.19
C GLY A 60 -16.20 -0.14 -11.58
N LEU A 61 -15.34 -0.45 -12.55
CA LEU A 61 -15.45 -0.01 -13.93
C LEU A 61 -16.39 -0.89 -14.77
N GLY A 62 -16.93 -1.97 -14.22
CA GLY A 62 -17.83 -2.90 -14.93
C GLY A 62 -17.10 -3.87 -15.86
N VAL A 63 -15.81 -4.12 -15.61
CA VAL A 63 -15.06 -5.15 -16.37
C VAL A 63 -15.57 -6.52 -15.96
N SER A 64 -15.84 -7.37 -16.94
CA SER A 64 -16.32 -8.75 -16.76
C SER A 64 -15.32 -9.82 -17.21
N ASP A 65 -14.42 -9.47 -18.12
CA ASP A 65 -13.36 -10.34 -18.64
C ASP A 65 -12.02 -9.61 -18.47
N LEU A 66 -11.22 -10.06 -17.49
CA LEU A 66 -10.00 -9.37 -17.07
C LEU A 66 -8.76 -10.23 -17.31
N THR A 67 -7.74 -9.64 -17.90
CA THR A 67 -6.40 -10.22 -17.92
C THR A 67 -5.49 -9.42 -17.00
N VAL A 68 -5.00 -10.06 -15.94
CA VAL A 68 -4.03 -9.47 -14.98
C VAL A 68 -2.63 -9.88 -15.41
N LYS A 69 -1.77 -8.90 -15.59
CA LYS A 69 -0.36 -9.06 -15.92
C LYS A 69 0.52 -8.50 -14.79
N SER A 70 1.50 -9.27 -14.37
CA SER A 70 2.48 -8.89 -13.35
C SER A 70 3.83 -9.54 -13.66
N ASP A 71 4.91 -8.87 -13.34
CA ASP A 71 6.27 -9.42 -13.40
C ASP A 71 6.65 -10.21 -12.14
N SER A 72 5.78 -10.24 -11.12
CA SER A 72 5.90 -11.13 -9.98
C SER A 72 5.47 -12.54 -10.33
N GLU A 73 6.43 -13.40 -10.68
CA GLU A 73 6.17 -14.82 -10.95
C GLU A 73 5.53 -15.52 -9.74
N LEU A 74 5.99 -15.16 -8.52
CA LEU A 74 5.46 -15.71 -7.27
C LEU A 74 3.97 -15.41 -7.12
N LEU A 75 3.56 -14.15 -7.25
CA LEU A 75 2.18 -13.71 -7.16
C LEU A 75 1.32 -14.45 -8.20
N VAL A 76 1.75 -14.48 -9.46
CA VAL A 76 1.00 -15.14 -10.54
C VAL A 76 0.83 -16.63 -10.28
N LYS A 77 1.89 -17.34 -9.83
CA LYS A 77 1.80 -18.77 -9.51
C LYS A 77 0.93 -19.05 -8.29
N GLN A 78 0.93 -18.17 -7.30
CA GLN A 78 0.04 -18.25 -6.13
C GLN A 78 -1.43 -18.04 -6.53
N MET A 79 -1.73 -17.02 -7.34
CA MET A 79 -3.10 -16.77 -7.82
C MET A 79 -3.63 -17.90 -8.73
N LYS A 80 -2.75 -18.58 -9.47
CA LYS A 80 -3.09 -19.80 -10.24
C LYS A 80 -3.22 -21.06 -9.37
N GLY A 81 -2.92 -21.00 -8.07
CA GLY A 81 -2.93 -22.14 -7.17
C GLY A 81 -1.77 -23.12 -7.37
N ILE A 82 -0.73 -22.75 -8.13
CA ILE A 82 0.47 -23.56 -8.37
C ILE A 82 1.38 -23.52 -7.14
N TYR A 83 1.51 -22.33 -6.50
CA TYR A 83 2.30 -22.18 -5.29
C TYR A 83 1.40 -21.87 -4.09
N ARG A 84 1.77 -22.43 -2.94
CA ARG A 84 1.07 -22.20 -1.67
C ARG A 84 1.49 -20.84 -1.08
N VAL A 85 0.54 -20.15 -0.44
CA VAL A 85 0.80 -18.96 0.38
C VAL A 85 0.92 -19.41 1.83
N SER A 86 2.12 -19.31 2.41
CA SER A 86 2.40 -19.72 3.80
C SER A 86 2.50 -18.55 4.77
N ASN A 87 2.82 -17.35 4.28
CA ASN A 87 2.90 -16.16 5.12
C ASN A 87 1.48 -15.68 5.49
N PRO A 88 1.16 -15.49 6.79
CA PRO A 88 -0.20 -15.13 7.23
C PRO A 88 -0.71 -13.80 6.65
N VAL A 89 0.14 -12.79 6.54
CA VAL A 89 -0.23 -11.47 5.99
C VAL A 89 -0.55 -11.60 4.51
N LEU A 90 0.30 -12.30 3.76
CA LEU A 90 0.04 -12.56 2.33
C LEU A 90 -1.18 -13.45 2.12
N ALA A 91 -1.47 -14.38 3.03
CA ALA A 91 -2.65 -15.23 2.95
C ALA A 91 -3.95 -14.43 3.03
N GLN A 92 -3.99 -13.36 3.82
CA GLN A 92 -5.14 -12.46 3.89
C GLN A 92 -5.34 -11.72 2.57
N LEU A 93 -4.29 -11.09 2.05
CA LEU A 93 -4.33 -10.36 0.76
C LEU A 93 -4.65 -11.30 -0.41
N HIS A 94 -4.09 -12.52 -0.40
CA HIS A 94 -4.40 -13.56 -1.39
C HIS A 94 -5.89 -13.95 -1.35
N ALA A 95 -6.46 -14.16 -0.15
CA ALA A 95 -7.87 -14.47 0.01
C ALA A 95 -8.77 -13.32 -0.50
N GLU A 96 -8.41 -12.08 -0.19
CA GLU A 96 -9.10 -10.90 -0.68
C GLU A 96 -9.04 -10.80 -2.21
N ALA A 97 -7.85 -10.94 -2.80
CA ALA A 97 -7.66 -10.96 -4.25
C ALA A 97 -8.49 -12.08 -4.92
N ARG A 98 -8.55 -13.26 -4.31
CA ARG A 98 -9.39 -14.37 -4.79
C ARG A 98 -10.88 -14.03 -4.75
N ASN A 99 -11.35 -13.42 -3.68
CA ASN A 99 -12.76 -12.99 -3.51
C ASN A 99 -13.12 -11.91 -4.54
N LEU A 100 -12.21 -10.96 -4.79
CA LEU A 100 -12.41 -9.94 -5.82
C LEU A 100 -12.39 -10.57 -7.22
N ALA A 101 -11.45 -11.47 -7.50
CA ALA A 101 -11.36 -12.17 -8.77
C ALA A 101 -12.65 -12.97 -9.10
N ALA A 102 -13.30 -13.53 -8.10
CA ALA A 102 -14.55 -14.26 -8.27
C ALA A 102 -15.74 -13.39 -8.72
N ARG A 103 -15.63 -12.06 -8.65
CA ARG A 103 -16.67 -11.12 -9.14
C ARG A 103 -16.68 -10.97 -10.66
N PHE A 104 -15.63 -11.39 -11.35
CA PHE A 104 -15.50 -11.32 -12.80
C PHE A 104 -16.04 -12.60 -13.44
N GLY A 105 -16.57 -12.48 -14.64
CA GLY A 105 -16.98 -13.64 -15.44
C GLY A 105 -15.78 -14.51 -15.87
N ASN A 106 -14.64 -13.86 -16.12
CA ASN A 106 -13.38 -14.53 -16.43
C ASN A 106 -12.20 -13.68 -15.98
N VAL A 107 -11.24 -14.30 -15.27
CA VAL A 107 -9.96 -13.67 -14.92
C VAL A 107 -8.80 -14.56 -15.31
N LYS A 108 -7.83 -14.00 -16.01
CA LYS A 108 -6.58 -14.67 -16.38
C LYS A 108 -5.39 -13.97 -15.73
N PHE A 109 -4.53 -14.72 -15.05
CA PHE A 109 -3.27 -14.21 -14.50
C PHE A 109 -2.11 -14.60 -15.40
N GLN A 110 -1.32 -13.63 -15.83
CA GLN A 110 -0.18 -13.84 -16.73
C GLN A 110 1.09 -13.22 -16.11
N HIS A 111 2.15 -14.01 -16.05
CA HIS A 111 3.49 -13.48 -15.79
C HIS A 111 4.02 -12.86 -17.06
N VAL A 112 4.54 -11.64 -16.96
CA VAL A 112 5.18 -10.90 -18.04
C VAL A 112 6.61 -10.53 -17.65
N ARG A 113 7.43 -10.18 -18.62
CA ARG A 113 8.76 -9.65 -18.35
C ARG A 113 8.65 -8.22 -17.83
N ARG A 114 9.65 -7.79 -17.06
CA ARG A 114 9.67 -6.45 -16.46
C ARG A 114 9.55 -5.34 -17.50
N GLU A 115 10.15 -5.54 -18.69
CA GLU A 115 10.07 -4.59 -19.78
C GLU A 115 8.63 -4.37 -20.27
N GLU A 116 7.78 -5.40 -20.17
CA GLU A 116 6.36 -5.32 -20.53
C GLU A 116 5.50 -4.69 -19.42
N ASN A 117 6.04 -4.57 -18.18
CA ASN A 117 5.39 -3.97 -17.01
C ASN A 117 5.92 -2.57 -16.68
N SER A 118 6.75 -1.98 -17.56
CA SER A 118 7.51 -0.75 -17.31
C SER A 118 6.65 0.43 -16.88
N GLU A 119 5.43 0.56 -17.40
CA GLU A 119 4.53 1.67 -17.07
C GLU A 119 4.03 1.59 -15.62
N ALA A 120 3.68 0.41 -15.12
CA ALA A 120 3.30 0.21 -13.73
C ALA A 120 4.50 0.36 -12.79
N ASP A 121 5.67 -0.17 -13.17
CA ASP A 121 6.95 0.01 -12.45
C ASP A 121 7.31 1.49 -12.31
N GLU A 122 7.24 2.29 -13.39
CA GLU A 122 7.51 3.73 -13.34
C GLU A 122 6.54 4.48 -12.42
N LEU A 123 5.24 4.16 -12.47
CA LEU A 123 4.24 4.77 -11.60
C LEU A 123 4.51 4.44 -10.12
N CYS A 124 4.83 3.18 -9.83
CA CYS A 124 5.16 2.74 -8.49
C CYS A 124 6.41 3.46 -7.95
N ASN A 125 7.46 3.56 -8.76
CA ASN A 125 8.69 4.27 -8.41
C ASN A 125 8.44 5.78 -8.21
N LYS A 126 7.64 6.43 -9.07
CA LYS A 126 7.26 7.85 -8.91
C LYS A 126 6.50 8.09 -7.60
N ALA A 127 5.62 7.17 -7.19
CA ALA A 127 4.91 7.28 -5.92
C ALA A 127 5.87 7.20 -4.73
N LEU A 128 6.87 6.30 -4.79
CA LEU A 128 7.92 6.20 -3.78
C LEU A 128 8.85 7.43 -3.77
N ASP A 129 9.17 8.00 -4.94
CA ASP A 129 10.04 9.18 -5.06
C ASP A 129 9.33 10.44 -4.56
N ALA A 130 8.05 10.61 -4.83
CA ALA A 130 7.26 11.74 -4.35
C ALA A 130 7.22 11.81 -2.82
N GLU A 131 7.39 10.70 -2.12
CA GLU A 131 7.58 10.69 -0.67
C GLU A 131 8.94 11.29 -0.27
N THR A 132 9.97 11.10 -1.09
CA THR A 132 11.33 11.59 -0.82
C THR A 132 11.51 13.07 -1.16
N ASP A 133 10.84 13.59 -2.20
CA ASP A 133 11.08 14.94 -2.72
C ASP A 133 10.24 16.06 -2.07
N GLY A 134 9.19 15.74 -1.34
CA GLY A 134 8.20 16.72 -0.84
C GLY A 134 8.23 17.00 0.66
N ARG A 135 9.08 16.37 1.44
CA ARG A 135 9.11 16.54 2.91
C ARG A 135 10.48 17.04 3.37
N PRO A 136 10.54 18.14 4.14
CA PRO A 136 11.70 18.34 4.97
C PRO A 136 11.84 17.05 5.79
N ARG A 137 12.97 16.36 5.64
CA ARG A 137 13.34 15.22 6.48
C ARG A 137 13.52 15.73 7.90
N VAL A 138 12.44 15.82 8.63
CA VAL A 138 12.55 15.60 10.07
C VAL A 138 12.95 14.14 10.17
N SER A 139 14.13 13.87 10.68
CA SER A 139 14.60 12.49 10.78
C SER A 139 13.52 11.70 11.55
N LYS A 140 13.33 10.44 11.23
CA LYS A 140 12.44 9.57 12.01
C LYS A 140 12.77 9.69 13.50
N THR A 141 14.04 9.83 13.82
CA THR A 141 14.61 10.04 15.15
C THR A 141 14.05 11.29 15.85
N GLU A 142 14.06 12.47 15.20
CA GLU A 142 13.56 13.71 15.83
C GLU A 142 12.06 13.69 16.09
N LEU A 143 11.26 13.05 15.22
CA LEU A 143 9.83 12.90 15.46
C LEU A 143 9.55 11.86 16.54
N ASP A 144 10.27 10.74 16.50
CA ASP A 144 10.14 9.67 17.49
C ASP A 144 10.58 10.18 18.87
N GLU A 145 11.67 10.95 18.95
CA GLU A 145 12.13 11.60 20.18
C GLU A 145 11.10 12.59 20.71
N ALA A 146 10.59 13.50 19.91
CA ALA A 146 9.58 14.47 20.34
C ALA A 146 8.26 13.80 20.77
N ALA A 147 7.86 12.71 20.14
CA ALA A 147 6.67 11.95 20.51
C ALA A 147 6.90 11.16 21.80
N VAL A 148 8.08 10.58 21.97
CA VAL A 148 8.48 9.85 23.19
C VAL A 148 8.56 10.81 24.37
N ASP A 149 9.22 11.95 24.23
CA ASP A 149 9.34 12.97 25.28
C ASP A 149 7.95 13.44 25.73
N TYR A 150 7.07 13.76 24.79
CA TYR A 150 5.70 14.20 25.09
C TYR A 150 4.89 13.14 25.86
N LEU A 151 5.03 11.85 25.48
CA LEU A 151 4.38 10.74 26.17
C LEU A 151 5.00 10.46 27.54
N GLN A 152 6.32 10.59 27.67
CA GLN A 152 7.02 10.40 28.92
C GLN A 152 6.64 11.47 29.95
N ASP A 153 6.57 12.73 29.55
CA ASP A 153 6.15 13.83 30.42
C ASP A 153 4.73 13.61 30.96
N ALA A 154 3.79 13.21 30.08
CA ALA A 154 2.43 12.87 30.49
C ALA A 154 2.39 11.67 31.45
N ALA A 155 3.15 10.62 31.16
CA ALA A 155 3.22 9.42 32.02
C ALA A 155 3.82 9.72 33.39
N LEU A 156 4.85 10.55 33.46
CA LEU A 156 5.47 10.99 34.71
C LEU A 156 4.50 11.85 35.56
N ALA A 157 3.73 12.73 34.94
CA ALA A 157 2.72 13.51 35.64
C ALA A 157 1.63 12.63 36.21
N TRP A 158 1.15 11.64 35.46
CA TRP A 158 0.17 10.66 35.95
C TRP A 158 0.72 9.79 37.13
N ALA A 159 1.96 9.33 36.98
CA ALA A 159 2.59 8.49 38.01
C ALA A 159 2.79 9.21 39.36
N ARG A 160 2.98 10.55 39.31
CA ARG A 160 3.13 11.39 40.49
C ARG A 160 1.80 11.82 41.08
N GLY A 161 0.67 11.49 40.46
CA GLY A 161 -0.65 11.96 40.86
C GLY A 161 -0.81 13.47 40.77
N ASP A 162 -0.13 14.11 39.82
CA ASP A 162 -0.20 15.56 39.60
C ASP A 162 -1.63 15.95 39.25
N PRO A 163 -2.29 16.82 40.03
CA PRO A 163 -3.65 17.27 39.70
C PRO A 163 -3.72 18.11 38.39
N ALA A 164 -2.59 18.61 37.91
CA ALA A 164 -2.47 19.29 36.63
C ALA A 164 -2.07 18.35 35.51
N ALA A 165 -1.96 17.03 35.72
CA ALA A 165 -1.62 16.06 34.71
C ALA A 165 -2.65 16.09 33.56
N PRO A 166 -2.20 16.09 32.30
CA PRO A 166 -3.11 16.16 31.15
C PRO A 166 -4.03 14.94 31.09
N LEU A 167 -5.28 15.14 30.70
CA LEU A 167 -6.18 14.04 30.41
C LEU A 167 -5.68 13.21 29.19
N ALA A 168 -5.97 11.93 29.16
CA ALA A 168 -5.57 11.05 28.05
C ALA A 168 -6.02 11.60 26.67
N ALA A 169 -7.21 12.24 26.62
CA ALA A 169 -7.71 12.90 25.42
C ALA A 169 -6.89 14.12 25.01
N GLU A 170 -6.32 14.84 25.97
CA GLU A 170 -5.46 16.00 25.70
C GLU A 170 -4.09 15.55 25.21
N VAL A 171 -3.53 14.49 25.81
CA VAL A 171 -2.28 13.87 25.33
C VAL A 171 -2.45 13.37 23.90
N TRP A 172 -3.57 12.70 23.59
CA TRP A 172 -3.87 12.27 22.23
C TRP A 172 -3.99 13.44 21.25
N ARG A 173 -4.67 14.49 21.66
CA ARG A 173 -4.82 15.71 20.83
C ARG A 173 -3.46 16.38 20.58
N GLY A 174 -2.61 16.49 21.59
CA GLY A 174 -1.27 17.05 21.45
C GLY A 174 -0.38 16.23 20.52
N LEU A 175 -0.40 14.91 20.64
CA LEU A 175 0.29 14.01 19.75
C LEU A 175 -0.23 14.11 18.32
N TYR A 176 -1.55 14.17 18.14
CA TYR A 176 -2.19 14.37 16.85
C TYR A 176 -1.75 15.68 16.18
N GLU A 177 -1.74 16.79 16.91
CA GLU A 177 -1.28 18.09 16.39
C GLU A 177 0.22 18.08 16.04
N LEU A 178 1.04 17.40 16.82
CA LEU A 178 2.46 17.21 16.53
C LEU A 178 2.64 16.45 15.21
N LEU A 179 1.94 15.36 15.02
CA LEU A 179 1.96 14.55 13.78
C LEU A 179 1.40 15.33 12.57
N LYS A 180 0.34 16.13 12.79
CA LYS A 180 -0.28 16.96 11.75
C LYS A 180 0.64 18.11 11.30
N ARG A 181 1.32 18.80 12.23
CA ARG A 181 2.33 19.82 11.91
C ARG A 181 3.43 19.27 11.03
N GLN A 182 3.79 18.00 11.21
CA GLN A 182 4.77 17.29 10.41
C GLN A 182 4.18 16.74 9.09
N LYS A 183 2.91 17.05 8.76
CA LYS A 183 2.19 16.54 7.58
C LYS A 183 2.17 15.00 7.48
N ARG A 184 2.23 14.31 8.62
CA ARG A 184 2.22 12.84 8.70
C ARG A 184 0.80 12.26 8.71
N ILE A 185 -0.18 13.07 9.12
CA ILE A 185 -1.62 12.74 9.10
C ILE A 185 -2.41 13.93 8.56
N ARG A 186 -3.53 13.64 7.91
CA ARG A 186 -4.50 14.62 7.42
C ARG A 186 -5.66 14.77 8.39
#